data_9aa041a8f8a5cded965833774b18aeb7
#
_entry.id   9aa041a8f8a5cded965833774b18aeb7
#
_cell.length_a   1.000
_cell.length_b   1.000
_cell.length_c   1.000
_cell.angle_alpha   90.00
_cell.angle_beta   90.00
_cell.angle_gamma   90.00
#
_symmetry.space_group_name_H-M   'P 1'
#
loop_
_entity.id
_entity.type
_entity.pdbx_description
1 polymer ?
#
loop_
_entity_poly.entity_id
_entity_poly.type
_entity_poly.pdbx_seq_one_letter_code
_entity_poly.pdbx_strand_id
1 'polypeptide(L)'
;MVFWKGGIMFENYNAAAAAAAFDYCVDGLKNAENMKLGVLREELKSLELKGYGKLRWRRRGNCCNFWDYSNGRQLGITKDTDKLYDMARRDYLRLYLDDLRTNNTPQWSRAVNNLLRSFSSAGLDLSRIVLTPKQYNWARSPQSSKPDRKDALRYKTTNGVLVRSKSEQFIGNLLEEFGIPYRYEPELRVGNRIFHPDFVIMTVDGRKIILEHFGRMDLNEYVSAAVDRLMAYSFQGLALGHNVFLSFEPNVRSREDFLPILYQIMAA
;
A
#
# COMPACT_ATOMS: atom_id res chain seq x y z
N MET A 1 6.24 17.15 26.78
CA MET A 1 7.37 18.09 26.85
C MET A 1 8.48 17.40 27.65
N VAL A 2 9.42 16.75 26.97
CA VAL A 2 10.56 16.07 27.63
C VAL A 2 11.77 16.99 27.47
N PHE A 3 12.19 17.57 28.58
CA PHE A 3 13.41 18.38 28.64
C PHE A 3 14.63 17.45 28.65
N TRP A 4 15.40 17.46 27.58
CA TRP A 4 16.77 16.94 27.58
C TRP A 4 17.69 17.95 28.30
N LYS A 5 18.14 17.61 29.51
CA LYS A 5 19.24 18.29 30.17
C LYS A 5 20.57 17.78 29.61
N GLY A 6 21.03 18.41 28.55
CA GLY A 6 22.34 18.17 27.94
C GLY A 6 22.44 19.08 26.75
N GLY A 7 22.85 20.33 26.96
CA GLY A 7 22.88 21.36 25.93
C GLY A 7 23.89 21.05 24.85
N ILE A 8 23.45 20.47 23.75
CA ILE A 8 24.05 20.74 22.46
C ILE A 8 23.30 21.94 21.93
N MET A 9 23.88 23.13 22.15
CA MET A 9 23.43 24.33 21.44
C MET A 9 23.72 24.09 19.96
N PHE A 10 22.70 24.07 19.13
CA PHE A 10 22.83 24.19 17.68
C PHE A 10 23.21 25.66 17.39
N GLU A 11 24.48 25.99 17.64
CA GLU A 11 25.01 27.36 17.44
C GLU A 11 24.97 27.80 15.96
N ASN A 12 24.68 26.88 15.03
CA ASN A 12 24.64 27.14 13.59
C ASN A 12 23.34 26.61 12.93
N TYR A 13 22.19 26.73 13.62
CA TYR A 13 20.91 26.41 12.97
C TYR A 13 20.62 27.44 11.89
N ASN A 14 20.81 27.08 10.63
CA ASN A 14 20.46 27.90 9.49
C ASN A 14 18.98 27.68 9.13
N ALA A 15 18.11 28.54 9.61
CA ALA A 15 16.66 28.48 9.36
C ALA A 15 16.33 28.49 7.85
N ALA A 16 17.12 29.21 7.03
CA ALA A 16 16.92 29.22 5.58
C ALA A 16 17.26 27.87 4.94
N ALA A 17 18.35 27.22 5.39
CA ALA A 17 18.70 25.88 4.91
C ALA A 17 17.66 24.82 5.36
N ALA A 18 17.14 24.94 6.58
CA ALA A 18 16.07 24.04 7.06
C ALA A 18 14.77 24.26 6.29
N ALA A 19 14.39 25.50 5.99
CA ALA A 19 13.23 25.80 5.16
C ALA A 19 13.41 25.26 3.73
N ALA A 20 14.57 25.46 3.10
CA ALA A 20 14.85 24.91 1.77
C ALA A 20 14.83 23.38 1.75
N ALA A 21 15.35 22.71 2.78
CA ALA A 21 15.28 21.26 2.91
C ALA A 21 13.84 20.77 3.08
N PHE A 22 13.02 21.50 3.85
CA PHE A 22 11.60 21.19 4.01
C PHE A 22 10.84 21.35 2.69
N ASP A 23 11.06 22.46 1.96
CA ASP A 23 10.45 22.69 0.64
C ASP A 23 10.86 21.62 -0.36
N TYR A 24 12.13 21.21 -0.38
CA TYR A 24 12.61 20.10 -1.21
C TYR A 24 11.90 18.77 -0.88
N CYS A 25 11.71 18.46 0.40
CA CYS A 25 10.97 17.27 0.82
C CYS A 25 9.50 17.34 0.40
N VAL A 26 8.85 18.50 0.57
CA VAL A 26 7.45 18.72 0.16
C VAL A 26 7.29 18.57 -1.35
N ASP A 27 8.21 19.11 -2.14
CA ASP A 27 8.19 18.97 -3.60
C ASP A 27 8.48 17.53 -4.04
N GLY A 28 9.35 16.83 -3.35
CA GLY A 28 9.58 15.41 -3.55
C GLY A 28 8.31 14.57 -3.34
N LEU A 29 7.57 14.84 -2.25
CA LEU A 29 6.29 14.19 -1.96
C LEU A 29 5.23 14.50 -3.01
N LYS A 30 5.10 15.76 -3.43
CA LYS A 30 4.18 16.18 -4.50
C LYS A 30 4.53 15.51 -5.84
N ASN A 31 5.81 15.38 -6.17
CA ASN A 31 6.26 14.72 -7.39
C ASN A 31 5.93 13.22 -7.37
N ALA A 32 6.15 12.54 -6.24
CA ALA A 32 5.78 11.14 -6.08
C ALA A 32 4.27 10.91 -6.22
N GLU A 33 3.45 11.77 -5.62
CA GLU A 33 2.00 11.75 -5.76
C GLU A 33 1.58 11.98 -7.22
N ASN A 34 2.16 12.97 -7.90
CA ASN A 34 1.90 13.25 -9.31
C ASN A 34 2.28 12.07 -10.21
N MET A 35 3.38 11.36 -9.93
CA MET A 35 3.77 10.17 -10.67
C MET A 35 2.72 9.05 -10.51
N LYS A 36 2.24 8.80 -9.30
CA LYS A 36 1.17 7.82 -9.04
C LYS A 36 -0.11 8.17 -9.78
N LEU A 37 -0.52 9.41 -9.70
CA LEU A 37 -1.69 9.91 -10.41
C LEU A 37 -1.51 9.79 -11.93
N GLY A 38 -0.30 9.99 -12.44
CA GLY A 38 0.06 9.77 -13.84
C GLY A 38 -0.20 8.34 -14.26
N VAL A 39 0.30 7.36 -13.51
CA VAL A 39 0.07 5.92 -13.79
C VAL A 39 -1.42 5.58 -13.83
N LEU A 40 -2.20 6.04 -12.84
CA LEU A 40 -3.63 5.75 -12.77
C LEU A 40 -4.44 6.45 -13.87
N ARG A 41 -4.05 7.66 -14.28
CA ARG A 41 -4.69 8.39 -15.40
C ARG A 41 -4.43 7.71 -16.73
N GLU A 42 -3.21 7.26 -16.99
CA GLU A 42 -2.89 6.53 -18.23
C GLU A 42 -3.60 5.16 -18.26
N GLU A 43 -3.70 4.47 -17.13
CA GLU A 43 -4.49 3.25 -17.03
C GLU A 43 -5.98 3.53 -17.33
N LEU A 44 -6.57 4.56 -16.73
CA LEU A 44 -7.94 4.96 -17.00
C LEU A 44 -8.16 5.26 -18.48
N LYS A 45 -7.28 6.04 -19.09
CA LYS A 45 -7.33 6.37 -20.51
C LYS A 45 -7.30 5.10 -21.38
N SER A 46 -6.43 4.16 -21.07
CA SER A 46 -6.37 2.87 -21.78
C SER A 46 -7.68 2.08 -21.67
N LEU A 47 -8.30 2.06 -20.47
CA LEU A 47 -9.59 1.39 -20.26
C LEU A 47 -10.75 2.11 -20.99
N GLU A 48 -10.71 3.42 -21.10
CA GLU A 48 -11.71 4.21 -21.83
C GLU A 48 -11.64 4.00 -23.34
N LEU A 49 -10.44 3.84 -23.89
CA LEU A 49 -10.22 3.53 -25.33
C LEU A 49 -10.83 2.19 -25.76
N LYS A 50 -11.10 1.26 -24.81
CA LYS A 50 -11.79 0.00 -25.11
C LYS A 50 -13.26 0.18 -25.50
N GLY A 51 -13.84 1.38 -25.33
CA GLY A 51 -15.17 1.72 -25.79
C GLY A 51 -16.31 0.97 -25.09
N TYR A 52 -16.07 0.41 -23.90
CA TYR A 52 -17.09 -0.29 -23.11
C TYR A 52 -18.18 0.69 -22.66
N GLY A 53 -19.44 0.22 -22.60
CA GLY A 53 -20.58 0.97 -22.10
C GLY A 53 -20.62 1.09 -20.58
N LYS A 54 -21.82 1.13 -20.02
CA LYS A 54 -22.03 1.17 -18.55
C LYS A 54 -22.09 -0.25 -17.99
N LEU A 55 -21.35 -0.52 -16.93
CA LEU A 55 -21.46 -1.76 -16.17
C LEU A 55 -22.80 -1.77 -15.41
N ARG A 56 -23.60 -2.81 -15.66
CA ARG A 56 -24.85 -3.08 -14.96
C ARG A 56 -24.82 -4.50 -14.41
N TRP A 57 -25.45 -4.72 -13.27
CA TRP A 57 -25.57 -6.04 -12.70
C TRP A 57 -26.88 -6.22 -11.95
N ARG A 58 -27.32 -7.47 -11.82
CA ARG A 58 -28.53 -7.87 -11.06
C ARG A 58 -28.29 -9.20 -10.41
N ARG A 59 -28.65 -9.29 -9.14
CA ARG A 59 -28.64 -10.55 -8.39
C ARG A 59 -29.83 -11.42 -8.79
N ARG A 60 -29.56 -12.71 -9.02
CA ARG A 60 -30.58 -13.76 -9.20
C ARG A 60 -30.21 -14.96 -8.31
N GLY A 61 -30.92 -15.12 -7.18
CA GLY A 61 -30.57 -16.11 -6.16
C GLY A 61 -29.16 -15.86 -5.59
N ASN A 62 -28.31 -16.85 -5.65
CA ASN A 62 -26.92 -16.77 -5.15
C ASN A 62 -25.92 -16.23 -6.17
N CYS A 63 -26.32 -15.94 -7.40
CA CYS A 63 -25.45 -15.46 -8.47
C CYS A 63 -25.78 -14.04 -8.88
N CYS A 64 -24.76 -13.30 -9.36
CA CYS A 64 -24.93 -12.04 -10.03
C CYS A 64 -24.65 -12.20 -11.52
N ASN A 65 -25.53 -11.61 -12.35
CA ASN A 65 -25.32 -11.49 -13.78
C ASN A 65 -24.86 -10.07 -14.09
N PHE A 66 -23.92 -9.94 -15.02
CA PHE A 66 -23.30 -8.68 -15.40
C PHE A 66 -23.51 -8.39 -16.88
N TRP A 67 -23.67 -7.11 -17.21
CA TRP A 67 -23.90 -6.64 -18.58
C TRP A 67 -23.11 -5.38 -18.88
N ASP A 68 -22.60 -5.33 -20.11
CA ASP A 68 -22.16 -4.09 -20.77
C ASP A 68 -23.39 -3.47 -21.45
N TYR A 69 -23.74 -2.27 -21.05
CA TYR A 69 -24.85 -1.52 -21.62
C TYR A 69 -24.33 -0.34 -22.44
N SER A 70 -24.34 -0.47 -23.78
CA SER A 70 -23.89 0.54 -24.71
C SER A 70 -24.87 0.73 -25.86
N ASN A 71 -25.10 1.99 -26.27
CA ASN A 71 -25.94 2.35 -27.41
C ASN A 71 -27.32 1.68 -27.44
N GLY A 72 -27.97 1.60 -26.27
CA GLY A 72 -29.28 0.96 -26.11
C GLY A 72 -29.27 -0.57 -26.19
N ARG A 73 -28.10 -1.19 -26.37
CA ARG A 73 -27.92 -2.66 -26.39
C ARG A 73 -27.34 -3.15 -25.08
N GLN A 74 -27.77 -4.35 -24.70
CA GLN A 74 -27.32 -5.05 -23.49
C GLN A 74 -26.59 -6.33 -23.88
N LEU A 75 -25.30 -6.40 -23.55
CA LEU A 75 -24.46 -7.57 -23.80
C LEU A 75 -24.13 -8.24 -22.47
N GLY A 76 -24.47 -9.52 -22.30
CA GLY A 76 -24.12 -10.31 -21.11
C GLY A 76 -22.60 -10.56 -21.07
N ILE A 77 -21.95 -10.20 -19.97
CA ILE A 77 -20.49 -10.33 -19.78
C ILE A 77 -20.12 -11.15 -18.53
N THR A 78 -21.07 -11.85 -17.92
CA THR A 78 -20.83 -12.61 -16.68
C THR A 78 -19.69 -13.64 -16.81
N LYS A 79 -19.50 -14.21 -17.99
CA LYS A 79 -18.42 -15.16 -18.29
C LYS A 79 -17.14 -14.52 -18.82
N ASP A 80 -17.21 -13.25 -19.26
CA ASP A 80 -16.07 -12.49 -19.70
C ASP A 80 -15.48 -11.70 -18.53
N THR A 81 -14.69 -12.42 -17.71
CA THR A 81 -14.15 -11.87 -16.47
C THR A 81 -13.19 -10.72 -16.71
N ASP A 82 -12.44 -10.71 -17.81
CA ASP A 82 -11.48 -9.66 -18.08
C ASP A 82 -12.21 -8.36 -18.45
N LYS A 83 -13.18 -8.43 -19.34
CA LYS A 83 -14.04 -7.28 -19.66
C LYS A 83 -14.78 -6.77 -18.43
N LEU A 84 -15.32 -7.68 -17.61
CA LEU A 84 -16.04 -7.33 -16.39
C LEU A 84 -15.16 -6.51 -15.43
N TYR A 85 -13.93 -6.99 -15.17
CA TYR A 85 -13.02 -6.30 -14.26
C TYR A 85 -12.43 -5.02 -14.87
N ASP A 86 -12.18 -4.98 -16.16
CA ASP A 86 -11.82 -3.74 -16.85
C ASP A 86 -12.87 -2.63 -16.68
N MET A 87 -14.15 -2.98 -16.84
CA MET A 87 -15.25 -2.04 -16.65
C MET A 87 -15.38 -1.60 -15.20
N ALA A 88 -15.29 -2.53 -14.25
CA ALA A 88 -15.35 -2.23 -12.82
C ALA A 88 -14.16 -1.35 -12.39
N ARG A 89 -12.95 -1.64 -12.87
CA ARG A 89 -11.73 -0.87 -12.62
C ARG A 89 -11.84 0.54 -13.22
N ARG A 90 -12.31 0.67 -14.45
CA ARG A 90 -12.56 1.97 -15.09
C ARG A 90 -13.52 2.82 -14.26
N ASP A 91 -14.64 2.26 -13.83
CA ASP A 91 -15.64 3.00 -13.08
C ASP A 91 -15.13 3.42 -11.69
N TYR A 92 -14.30 2.56 -11.06
CA TYR A 92 -13.57 2.89 -9.84
C TYR A 92 -12.57 4.03 -10.07
N LEU A 93 -11.70 3.94 -11.08
CA LEU A 93 -10.68 4.95 -11.36
C LEU A 93 -11.28 6.32 -11.70
N ARG A 94 -12.36 6.35 -12.49
CA ARG A 94 -13.07 7.60 -12.77
C ARG A 94 -13.49 8.30 -11.50
N LEU A 95 -14.15 7.57 -10.61
CA LEU A 95 -14.67 8.11 -9.36
C LEU A 95 -13.55 8.48 -8.39
N TYR A 96 -12.53 7.62 -8.28
CA TYR A 96 -11.36 7.84 -7.43
C TYR A 96 -10.56 9.08 -7.84
N LEU A 97 -10.27 9.26 -9.15
CA LEU A 97 -9.51 10.39 -9.65
C LEU A 97 -10.31 11.69 -9.65
N ASP A 98 -11.63 11.63 -9.82
CA ASP A 98 -12.50 12.80 -9.69
C ASP A 98 -12.57 13.29 -8.24
N ASP A 99 -12.67 12.35 -7.31
CA ASP A 99 -12.65 12.65 -5.87
C ASP A 99 -11.33 13.26 -5.40
N LEU A 100 -10.20 12.74 -5.86
CA LEU A 100 -8.88 13.34 -5.60
C LEU A 100 -8.80 14.78 -6.06
N ARG A 101 -9.37 15.06 -7.22
CA ARG A 101 -9.38 16.43 -7.78
C ARG A 101 -10.22 17.39 -6.92
N THR A 102 -11.30 16.91 -6.30
CA THR A 102 -12.28 17.74 -5.59
C THR A 102 -12.08 17.78 -4.08
N ASN A 103 -11.66 16.66 -3.47
CA ASN A 103 -11.68 16.48 -2.01
C ASN A 103 -10.33 16.10 -1.39
N ASN A 104 -9.27 15.87 -2.16
CA ASN A 104 -7.91 15.46 -1.73
C ASN A 104 -7.83 14.18 -0.85
N THR A 105 -8.91 13.45 -0.62
CA THR A 105 -8.94 12.25 0.25
C THR A 105 -9.87 11.16 -0.28
N PRO A 106 -9.55 10.53 -1.43
CA PRO A 106 -10.48 9.63 -2.13
C PRO A 106 -10.81 8.34 -1.40
N GLN A 107 -9.90 7.80 -0.58
CA GLN A 107 -10.19 6.61 0.20
C GLN A 107 -11.32 6.80 1.23
N TRP A 108 -11.65 8.03 1.58
CA TRP A 108 -12.73 8.40 2.50
C TRP A 108 -14.01 8.85 1.80
N SER A 109 -13.98 8.97 0.47
CA SER A 109 -15.14 9.38 -0.32
C SER A 109 -16.30 8.42 -0.11
N ARG A 110 -17.45 8.98 0.21
CA ARG A 110 -18.71 8.22 0.29
C ARG A 110 -19.02 7.58 -1.05
N ALA A 111 -18.75 8.25 -2.16
CA ALA A 111 -19.06 7.79 -3.50
C ALA A 111 -18.21 6.56 -3.88
N VAL A 112 -16.89 6.61 -3.68
CA VAL A 112 -15.99 5.49 -3.89
C VAL A 112 -16.35 4.31 -2.99
N ASN A 113 -16.59 4.55 -1.71
CA ASN A 113 -16.97 3.50 -0.76
C ASN A 113 -18.30 2.83 -1.14
N ASN A 114 -19.30 3.60 -1.59
CA ASN A 114 -20.59 3.04 -2.05
C ASN A 114 -20.41 2.18 -3.30
N LEU A 115 -19.57 2.61 -4.26
CA LEU A 115 -19.25 1.82 -5.44
C LEU A 115 -18.57 0.49 -5.05
N LEU A 116 -17.56 0.52 -4.19
CA LEU A 116 -16.85 -0.69 -3.74
C LEU A 116 -17.78 -1.64 -2.97
N ARG A 117 -18.63 -1.12 -2.09
CA ARG A 117 -19.66 -1.94 -1.42
C ARG A 117 -20.63 -2.60 -2.42
N SER A 118 -21.04 -1.85 -3.44
CA SER A 118 -21.89 -2.38 -4.52
C SER A 118 -21.19 -3.52 -5.25
N PHE A 119 -19.93 -3.38 -5.62
CA PHE A 119 -19.13 -4.42 -6.26
C PHE A 119 -18.90 -5.63 -5.36
N SER A 120 -18.58 -5.41 -4.08
CA SER A 120 -18.47 -6.47 -3.08
C SER A 120 -19.77 -7.26 -2.93
N SER A 121 -20.91 -6.58 -2.86
CA SER A 121 -22.23 -7.24 -2.79
C SER A 121 -22.57 -8.03 -4.05
N ALA A 122 -21.98 -7.66 -5.19
CA ALA A 122 -22.09 -8.40 -6.45
C ALA A 122 -21.12 -9.59 -6.54
N GLY A 123 -20.24 -9.79 -5.53
CA GLY A 123 -19.28 -10.89 -5.48
C GLY A 123 -18.00 -10.63 -6.28
N LEU A 124 -17.68 -9.38 -6.62
CA LEU A 124 -16.44 -9.04 -7.29
C LEU A 124 -15.26 -9.01 -6.30
N ASP A 125 -14.10 -9.47 -6.75
CA ASP A 125 -12.83 -9.35 -6.04
C ASP A 125 -12.37 -7.88 -6.06
N LEU A 126 -12.52 -7.19 -4.93
CA LEU A 126 -12.16 -5.77 -4.82
C LEU A 126 -10.67 -5.53 -5.02
N SER A 127 -9.81 -6.49 -4.69
CA SER A 127 -8.37 -6.34 -4.88
C SER A 127 -8.02 -6.18 -6.37
N ARG A 128 -8.73 -6.87 -7.26
CA ARG A 128 -8.57 -6.74 -8.72
C ARG A 128 -9.10 -5.40 -9.26
N ILE A 129 -9.95 -4.72 -8.48
CA ILE A 129 -10.51 -3.42 -8.86
C ILE A 129 -9.67 -2.26 -8.31
N VAL A 130 -9.18 -2.38 -7.09
CA VAL A 130 -8.47 -1.31 -6.38
C VAL A 130 -6.98 -1.27 -6.73
N LEU A 131 -6.35 -2.42 -6.89
CA LEU A 131 -4.93 -2.53 -7.22
C LEU A 131 -4.68 -2.35 -8.71
N THR A 132 -3.51 -1.82 -9.07
CA THR A 132 -3.06 -1.88 -10.48
C THR A 132 -2.85 -3.34 -10.88
N PRO A 133 -2.90 -3.68 -12.18
CA PRO A 133 -2.64 -5.04 -12.65
C PRO A 133 -1.29 -5.59 -12.16
N LYS A 134 -0.26 -4.73 -12.09
CA LYS A 134 1.08 -5.09 -11.60
C LYS A 134 1.06 -5.43 -10.11
N GLN A 135 0.41 -4.60 -9.29
CA GLN A 135 0.23 -4.86 -7.86
C GLN A 135 -0.57 -6.14 -7.60
N TYR A 136 -1.70 -6.31 -8.30
CA TYR A 136 -2.57 -7.47 -8.16
C TYR A 136 -1.85 -8.78 -8.50
N ASN A 137 -1.15 -8.82 -9.65
CA ASN A 137 -0.41 -9.99 -10.07
C ASN A 137 0.75 -10.30 -9.10
N TRP A 138 1.46 -9.28 -8.64
CA TRP A 138 2.52 -9.47 -7.66
C TRP A 138 1.99 -9.99 -6.32
N ALA A 139 0.92 -9.42 -5.80
CA ALA A 139 0.35 -9.84 -4.52
C ALA A 139 -0.12 -11.31 -4.54
N ARG A 140 -0.62 -11.79 -5.68
CA ARG A 140 -1.12 -13.17 -5.85
C ARG A 140 -0.08 -14.15 -6.36
N SER A 141 1.06 -13.68 -6.89
CA SER A 141 2.10 -14.61 -7.35
C SER A 141 2.72 -15.35 -6.15
N PRO A 142 3.10 -16.62 -6.31
CA PRO A 142 3.72 -17.37 -5.23
C PRO A 142 4.93 -16.65 -4.66
N GLN A 143 5.05 -16.68 -3.33
CA GLN A 143 6.25 -16.20 -2.66
C GLN A 143 7.35 -17.26 -2.83
N SER A 144 8.54 -16.85 -3.27
CA SER A 144 9.66 -17.76 -3.59
C SER A 144 10.21 -18.49 -2.36
N SER A 145 10.03 -17.92 -1.19
CA SER A 145 10.45 -18.50 0.08
C SER A 145 9.32 -18.53 1.08
N LYS A 146 9.38 -19.51 1.98
CA LYS A 146 8.50 -19.58 3.13
C LYS A 146 9.15 -18.81 4.28
N PRO A 147 8.37 -18.18 5.18
CA PRO A 147 8.93 -17.56 6.37
C PRO A 147 9.90 -18.50 7.10
N ASP A 148 11.02 -17.92 7.55
CA ASP A 148 12.12 -18.64 8.19
C ASP A 148 11.63 -19.22 9.48
N ARG A 149 11.13 -19.83 10.11
CA ARG A 149 10.53 -20.32 11.37
C ARG A 149 9.00 -20.32 11.34
N LYS A 150 8.44 -21.22 10.59
CA LYS A 150 6.98 -21.41 10.52
C LYS A 150 6.33 -21.64 11.89
N ASP A 151 7.03 -22.29 12.80
CA ASP A 151 6.54 -22.62 14.15
C ASP A 151 6.32 -21.38 15.02
N ALA A 152 6.87 -20.21 14.65
CA ALA A 152 6.68 -18.94 15.34
C ALA A 152 5.46 -18.14 14.85
N LEU A 153 4.80 -18.54 13.75
CA LEU A 153 3.63 -17.87 13.22
C LEU A 153 2.40 -18.18 14.10
N ARG A 154 1.91 -17.17 14.82
CA ARG A 154 0.88 -17.33 15.86
C ARG A 154 -0.36 -16.49 15.67
N TYR A 155 -0.25 -15.38 14.96
CA TYR A 155 -1.32 -14.42 14.80
C TYR A 155 -1.76 -14.37 13.34
N LYS A 156 -3.02 -14.06 13.11
CA LYS A 156 -3.61 -14.06 11.78
C LYS A 156 -4.19 -12.68 11.49
N THR A 157 -3.80 -12.07 10.37
CA THR A 157 -4.37 -10.82 9.91
C THR A 157 -5.81 -11.02 9.41
N THR A 158 -6.52 -9.94 9.15
CA THR A 158 -7.90 -9.95 8.63
C THR A 158 -8.01 -10.78 7.33
N ASN A 159 -7.05 -10.65 6.41
CA ASN A 159 -7.01 -11.44 5.17
C ASN A 159 -6.37 -12.82 5.32
N GLY A 160 -5.98 -13.19 6.53
CA GLY A 160 -5.54 -14.54 6.84
C GLY A 160 -4.05 -14.79 6.73
N VAL A 161 -3.22 -13.75 6.59
CA VAL A 161 -1.76 -13.87 6.62
C VAL A 161 -1.32 -14.21 8.04
N LEU A 162 -0.51 -15.26 8.19
CA LEU A 162 0.07 -15.64 9.49
C LEU A 162 1.34 -14.83 9.75
N VAL A 163 1.43 -14.24 10.94
CA VAL A 163 2.54 -13.39 11.41
C VAL A 163 2.99 -13.81 12.80
N ARG A 164 4.15 -13.33 13.27
CA ARG A 164 4.78 -13.77 14.53
C ARG A 164 4.31 -13.01 15.76
N SER A 165 3.97 -11.73 15.62
CA SER A 165 3.65 -10.86 16.74
C SER A 165 2.29 -10.17 16.59
N LYS A 166 1.76 -9.65 17.70
CA LYS A 166 0.55 -8.80 17.70
C LYS A 166 0.80 -7.48 16.99
N SER A 167 2.01 -6.93 17.11
CA SER A 167 2.42 -5.69 16.43
C SER A 167 2.39 -5.87 14.92
N GLU A 168 2.94 -6.98 14.41
CA GLU A 168 2.87 -7.31 12.98
C GLU A 168 1.45 -7.59 12.50
N GLN A 169 0.61 -8.25 13.33
CA GLN A 169 -0.81 -8.43 13.02
C GLN A 169 -1.52 -7.08 12.90
N PHE A 170 -1.24 -6.16 13.82
CA PHE A 170 -1.81 -4.82 13.80
C PHE A 170 -1.40 -4.06 12.53
N ILE A 171 -0.11 -4.07 12.18
CA ILE A 171 0.42 -3.47 10.96
C ILE A 171 -0.22 -4.10 9.73
N GLY A 172 -0.23 -5.42 9.63
CA GLY A 172 -0.83 -6.15 8.52
C GLY A 172 -2.31 -5.81 8.32
N ASN A 173 -3.08 -5.74 9.42
CA ASN A 173 -4.49 -5.35 9.37
C ASN A 173 -4.69 -3.92 8.84
N LEU A 174 -3.83 -2.97 9.22
CA LEU A 174 -3.89 -1.61 8.70
C LEU A 174 -3.52 -1.56 7.21
N LEU A 175 -2.47 -2.25 6.78
CA LEU A 175 -2.13 -2.35 5.36
C LEU A 175 -3.30 -2.92 4.54
N GLU A 176 -3.97 -3.94 5.05
CA GLU A 176 -5.15 -4.56 4.43
C GLU A 176 -6.36 -3.62 4.40
N GLU A 177 -6.62 -2.90 5.50
CA GLU A 177 -7.70 -1.90 5.58
C GLU A 177 -7.53 -0.79 4.55
N PHE A 178 -6.29 -0.34 4.34
CA PHE A 178 -5.97 0.70 3.36
C PHE A 178 -5.75 0.16 1.93
N GLY A 179 -5.95 -1.14 1.72
CA GLY A 179 -5.79 -1.77 0.40
C GLY A 179 -4.36 -1.75 -0.12
N ILE A 180 -3.37 -1.70 0.77
CA ILE A 180 -1.94 -1.67 0.43
C ILE A 180 -1.45 -3.11 0.26
N PRO A 181 -1.01 -3.52 -0.94
CA PRO A 181 -0.54 -4.87 -1.18
C PRO A 181 0.84 -5.09 -0.55
N TYR A 182 0.97 -6.14 0.24
CA TYR A 182 2.22 -6.48 0.90
C TYR A 182 2.52 -7.99 0.83
N ARG A 183 3.78 -8.33 1.11
CA ARG A 183 4.24 -9.68 1.42
C ARG A 183 4.90 -9.68 2.78
N TYR A 184 4.57 -10.66 3.58
CA TYR A 184 5.12 -10.85 4.91
C TYR A 184 6.36 -11.75 4.83
N GLU A 185 7.48 -11.32 5.42
CA GLU A 185 8.78 -11.99 5.45
C GLU A 185 9.22 -12.61 4.11
N PRO A 186 9.15 -11.89 2.99
CA PRO A 186 9.69 -12.42 1.75
C PRO A 186 11.22 -12.45 1.80
N GLU A 187 11.82 -13.39 1.07
CA GLU A 187 13.25 -13.38 0.85
C GLU A 187 13.65 -12.12 0.05
N LEU A 188 14.57 -11.35 0.61
CA LEU A 188 15.18 -10.19 -0.01
C LEU A 188 16.69 -10.37 -0.07
N ARG A 189 17.25 -10.47 -1.26
CA ARG A 189 18.69 -10.51 -1.47
C ARG A 189 19.25 -9.09 -1.50
N VAL A 190 20.20 -8.83 -0.60
CA VAL A 190 20.90 -7.55 -0.44
C VAL A 190 22.40 -7.82 -0.54
N GLY A 191 22.98 -7.57 -1.71
CA GLY A 191 24.34 -8.02 -2.03
C GLY A 191 24.47 -9.54 -1.95
N ASN A 192 25.37 -10.03 -1.12
CA ASN A 192 25.60 -11.46 -0.90
C ASN A 192 24.82 -12.02 0.30
N ARG A 193 23.98 -11.21 0.96
CA ARG A 193 23.20 -11.59 2.14
C ARG A 193 21.72 -11.74 1.78
N ILE A 194 21.04 -12.63 2.50
CA ILE A 194 19.58 -12.81 2.40
C ILE A 194 18.98 -12.28 3.70
N PHE A 195 17.98 -11.41 3.56
CA PHE A 195 17.18 -10.88 4.64
C PHE A 195 15.71 -11.26 4.45
N HIS A 196 14.96 -11.27 5.54
CA HIS A 196 13.52 -11.43 5.56
C HIS A 196 12.94 -10.19 6.24
N PRO A 197 12.69 -9.09 5.49
CA PRO A 197 12.03 -7.92 6.07
C PRO A 197 10.62 -8.26 6.49
N ASP A 198 10.11 -7.62 7.55
CA ASP A 198 8.78 -7.92 8.07
C ASP A 198 7.71 -7.75 6.98
N PHE A 199 7.76 -6.65 6.25
CA PHE A 199 6.83 -6.40 5.13
C PHE A 199 7.58 -5.83 3.93
N VAL A 200 7.28 -6.36 2.75
CA VAL A 200 7.61 -5.72 1.47
C VAL A 200 6.32 -5.31 0.80
N ILE A 201 6.23 -4.05 0.41
CA ILE A 201 5.04 -3.42 -0.16
C ILE A 201 5.33 -3.06 -1.62
N MET A 202 4.36 -3.24 -2.52
CA MET A 202 4.47 -2.78 -3.89
C MET A 202 3.70 -1.48 -4.09
N THR A 203 4.37 -0.45 -4.52
CA THR A 203 3.80 0.86 -4.86
C THR A 203 2.99 0.80 -6.18
N VAL A 204 2.18 1.82 -6.44
CA VAL A 204 1.34 1.92 -7.65
C VAL A 204 2.17 1.88 -8.94
N ASP A 205 3.33 2.51 -8.95
CA ASP A 205 4.28 2.51 -10.06
C ASP A 205 5.11 1.22 -10.15
N GLY A 206 4.95 0.31 -9.16
CA GLY A 206 5.55 -1.02 -9.12
C GLY A 206 6.94 -1.07 -8.52
N ARG A 207 7.38 -0.04 -7.81
CA ARG A 207 8.56 -0.11 -6.94
C ARG A 207 8.23 -0.97 -5.71
N LYS A 208 9.25 -1.48 -5.07
CA LYS A 208 9.13 -2.21 -3.80
C LYS A 208 9.71 -1.35 -2.68
N ILE A 209 9.01 -1.25 -1.60
CA ILE A 209 9.46 -0.61 -0.36
C ILE A 209 9.44 -1.62 0.78
N ILE A 210 10.28 -1.41 1.76
CA ILE A 210 10.44 -2.25 2.95
C ILE A 210 9.81 -1.51 4.13
N LEU A 211 9.06 -2.23 4.95
CA LEU A 211 8.65 -1.78 6.27
C LEU A 211 9.15 -2.79 7.31
N GLU A 212 9.96 -2.32 8.23
CA GLU A 212 10.47 -3.10 9.38
C GLU A 212 9.82 -2.60 10.66
N HIS A 213 9.47 -3.53 11.54
CA HIS A 213 8.99 -3.23 12.88
C HIS A 213 10.00 -3.65 13.94
N PHE A 214 10.58 -2.69 14.64
CA PHE A 214 11.55 -2.93 15.70
C PHE A 214 10.90 -2.85 17.08
N GLY A 215 10.33 -3.98 17.52
CA GLY A 215 9.58 -4.08 18.77
C GLY A 215 10.42 -4.24 20.05
N ARG A 216 11.71 -4.62 19.93
CA ARG A 216 12.54 -4.98 21.09
C ARG A 216 13.83 -4.16 21.17
N MET A 217 13.71 -2.86 20.99
CA MET A 217 14.86 -1.93 21.06
C MET A 217 15.40 -1.73 22.50
N ASP A 218 14.81 -2.39 23.47
CA ASP A 218 15.30 -2.51 24.85
C ASP A 218 16.45 -3.51 24.99
N LEU A 219 16.69 -4.39 23.99
CA LEU A 219 17.73 -5.42 24.02
C LEU A 219 18.92 -5.04 23.14
N ASN A 220 20.10 -4.94 23.72
CA ASN A 220 21.32 -4.55 23.02
C ASN A 220 21.67 -5.44 21.81
N GLU A 221 21.51 -6.76 21.93
CA GLU A 221 21.74 -7.70 20.81
C GLU A 221 20.78 -7.46 19.65
N TYR A 222 19.52 -7.17 19.96
CA TYR A 222 18.49 -6.85 18.97
C TYR A 222 18.80 -5.53 18.26
N VAL A 223 19.21 -4.50 19.02
CA VAL A 223 19.64 -3.20 18.47
C VAL A 223 20.83 -3.38 17.51
N SER A 224 21.84 -4.16 17.91
CA SER A 224 23.00 -4.43 17.04
C SER A 224 22.60 -5.11 15.74
N ALA A 225 21.72 -6.10 15.79
CA ALA A 225 21.22 -6.80 14.61
C ALA A 225 20.38 -5.88 13.71
N ALA A 226 19.56 -5.00 14.30
CA ALA A 226 18.77 -4.01 13.57
C ALA A 226 19.67 -3.01 12.84
N VAL A 227 20.68 -2.46 13.51
CA VAL A 227 21.67 -1.54 12.92
C VAL A 227 22.42 -2.21 11.77
N ASP A 228 22.91 -3.44 11.97
CA ASP A 228 23.62 -4.20 10.91
C ASP A 228 22.74 -4.41 9.67
N ARG A 229 21.45 -4.70 9.87
CA ARG A 229 20.48 -4.83 8.79
C ARG A 229 20.28 -3.51 8.03
N LEU A 230 20.08 -2.40 8.74
CA LEU A 230 19.90 -1.08 8.14
C LEU A 230 21.16 -0.61 7.39
N MET A 231 22.35 -0.90 7.93
CA MET A 231 23.62 -0.64 7.24
C MET A 231 23.71 -1.45 5.94
N ALA A 232 23.35 -2.74 5.97
CA ALA A 232 23.36 -3.57 4.77
C ALA A 232 22.38 -3.05 3.71
N TYR A 233 21.20 -2.58 4.10
CA TYR A 233 20.24 -1.92 3.20
C TYR A 233 20.86 -0.66 2.59
N SER A 234 21.44 0.20 3.41
CA SER A 234 22.05 1.46 2.96
C SER A 234 23.17 1.25 1.94
N PHE A 235 24.04 0.26 2.14
CA PHE A 235 25.10 -0.07 1.16
C PHE A 235 24.58 -0.52 -0.21
N GLN A 236 23.32 -0.89 -0.31
CA GLN A 236 22.66 -1.26 -1.57
C GLN A 236 21.70 -0.18 -2.10
N GLY A 237 21.83 1.04 -1.59
CA GLY A 237 21.03 2.18 -2.02
C GLY A 237 19.58 2.16 -1.49
N LEU A 238 19.27 1.29 -0.49
CA LEU A 238 18.00 1.29 0.20
C LEU A 238 18.04 2.34 1.31
N ALA A 239 17.32 3.43 1.16
CA ALA A 239 17.38 4.62 2.01
C ALA A 239 16.15 4.73 2.91
N LEU A 240 16.37 5.10 4.18
CA LEU A 240 15.29 5.41 5.13
C LEU A 240 14.45 6.59 4.63
N GLY A 241 13.13 6.47 4.77
CA GLY A 241 12.17 7.48 4.34
C GLY A 241 11.92 7.52 2.83
N HIS A 242 12.59 6.67 2.05
CA HIS A 242 12.40 6.58 0.60
C HIS A 242 11.90 5.18 0.18
N ASN A 243 12.67 4.15 0.45
CA ASN A 243 12.30 2.76 0.16
C ASN A 243 12.45 1.81 1.36
N VAL A 244 12.82 2.36 2.53
CA VAL A 244 12.82 1.67 3.82
C VAL A 244 12.09 2.55 4.84
N PHE A 245 11.06 2.00 5.47
CA PHE A 245 10.29 2.62 6.54
C PHE A 245 10.41 1.79 7.80
N LEU A 246 10.42 2.47 8.93
CA LEU A 246 10.56 1.85 10.24
C LEU A 246 9.35 2.14 11.10
N SER A 247 8.97 1.18 11.94
CA SER A 247 8.07 1.37 13.05
C SER A 247 8.65 0.76 14.33
N PHE A 248 8.21 1.28 15.46
CA PHE A 248 8.61 0.85 16.80
C PHE A 248 7.37 0.59 17.65
N GLU A 249 7.52 -0.05 18.81
CA GLU A 249 6.41 -0.34 19.73
C GLU A 249 5.49 0.88 20.00
N PRO A 250 6.00 2.11 20.20
CA PRO A 250 5.11 3.27 20.37
C PRO A 250 4.20 3.55 19.18
N ASN A 251 4.63 3.19 17.96
CA ASN A 251 3.86 3.45 16.74
C ASN A 251 2.68 2.48 16.55
N VAL A 252 2.67 1.34 17.24
CA VAL A 252 1.64 0.29 17.08
C VAL A 252 0.69 0.19 18.28
N ARG A 253 0.67 1.21 19.16
CA ARG A 253 -0.23 1.27 20.32
C ARG A 253 -1.66 1.59 19.91
N SER A 254 -1.82 2.47 18.94
CA SER A 254 -3.10 2.84 18.38
C SER A 254 -3.01 3.03 16.86
N ARG A 255 -4.17 3.12 16.24
CA ARG A 255 -4.25 3.44 14.80
C ARG A 255 -3.64 4.81 14.50
N GLU A 256 -3.95 5.80 15.33
CA GLU A 256 -3.49 7.19 15.20
C GLU A 256 -1.97 7.29 15.26
N ASP A 257 -1.32 6.46 16.09
CA ASP A 257 0.15 6.42 16.21
C ASP A 257 0.82 5.86 14.95
N PHE A 258 0.14 4.97 14.21
CA PHE A 258 0.67 4.37 12.99
C PHE A 258 0.36 5.17 11.71
N LEU A 259 -0.72 5.94 11.69
CA LEU A 259 -1.13 6.70 10.50
C LEU A 259 -0.03 7.56 9.88
N PRO A 260 0.86 8.25 10.62
CA PRO A 260 1.96 9.01 10.02
C PRO A 260 2.91 8.16 9.17
N ILE A 261 3.23 6.94 9.63
CA ILE A 261 4.07 5.99 8.88
C ILE A 261 3.31 5.50 7.65
N LEU A 262 2.04 5.15 7.82
CA LEU A 262 1.19 4.69 6.73
C LEU A 262 1.07 5.73 5.61
N TYR A 263 0.88 7.01 5.97
CA TYR A 263 0.84 8.09 4.97
C TYR A 263 2.17 8.28 4.25
N GLN A 264 3.31 8.13 4.93
CA GLN A 264 4.62 8.15 4.29
C GLN A 264 4.78 6.98 3.29
N ILE A 265 4.35 5.78 3.67
CA ILE A 265 4.34 4.60 2.79
C ILE A 265 3.44 4.84 1.57
N MET A 266 2.27 5.44 1.77
CA MET A 266 1.35 5.76 0.68
C MET A 266 1.87 6.88 -0.21
N ALA A 267 2.68 7.79 0.30
CA ALA A 267 3.33 8.87 -0.46
C ALA A 267 4.59 8.40 -1.19
N ALA A 268 5.29 7.36 -0.72
CA ALA A 268 6.44 6.78 -1.40
C ALA A 268 6.05 6.09 -2.72
#